data_9c78084884a681933ffbc4fac0d62a4c
#
_entry.id   9c78084884a681933ffbc4fac0d62a4c
#
_cell.length_a   1.000
_cell.length_b   1.000
_cell.length_c   1.000
_cell.angle_alpha   90.00
_cell.angle_beta   90.00
_cell.angle_gamma   90.00
#
_symmetry.space_group_name_H-M   'P 1'
#
loop_
_entity.id
_entity.type
_entity.pdbx_description
1 polymer ?
#
loop_
_entity_poly.entity_id
_entity_poly.type
_entity_poly.pdbx_seq_one_letter_code
_entity_poly.pdbx_strand_id
1 'polypeptide(L)'
;MFNPFQQVSDLKKMRDQAMQIQKALQAEKITVEKNGVTIVMTGDQKVISLDSNGKSDNDVVNCFNEAVKKSQEVAAKKLAQMGGGLGGLLGK
;
A
#
# COMPACT_ATOMS: atom_id res chain seq x y z
N MET A 1 -7.79 26.92 -22.92
CA MET A 1 -6.47 27.44 -23.27
C MET A 1 -5.41 26.82 -22.33
N PHE A 2 -4.30 26.45 -22.91
CA PHE A 2 -3.22 25.82 -22.16
C PHE A 2 -2.50 26.86 -21.28
N ASN A 3 -2.34 26.53 -19.99
CA ASN A 3 -1.63 27.39 -19.05
C ASN A 3 -0.50 26.58 -18.43
N PRO A 4 0.77 26.85 -18.80
CA PRO A 4 1.89 26.07 -18.27
C PRO A 4 2.08 26.23 -16.77
N PHE A 5 1.76 27.38 -16.22
CA PHE A 5 1.88 27.55 -14.75
C PHE A 5 0.86 26.72 -14.00
N GLN A 6 -0.35 26.65 -14.51
CA GLN A 6 -1.38 25.84 -13.91
C GLN A 6 -1.05 24.36 -14.02
N GLN A 7 -0.49 23.93 -15.13
CA GLN A 7 -0.08 22.55 -15.33
C GLN A 7 1.00 22.14 -14.33
N VAL A 8 2.00 23.00 -14.12
CA VAL A 8 3.05 22.74 -13.16
C VAL A 8 2.49 22.63 -11.75
N SER A 9 1.56 23.53 -11.40
CA SER A 9 0.90 23.51 -10.09
C SER A 9 0.11 22.21 -9.90
N ASP A 10 -0.59 21.75 -10.93
CA ASP A 10 -1.37 20.51 -10.86
C ASP A 10 -0.46 19.30 -10.68
N LEU A 11 0.66 19.26 -11.39
CA LEU A 11 1.63 18.18 -11.24
C LEU A 11 2.20 18.13 -9.84
N LYS A 12 2.48 19.30 -9.27
CA LYS A 12 2.99 19.39 -7.91
C LYS A 12 1.98 18.85 -6.90
N LYS A 13 0.70 19.21 -7.07
CA LYS A 13 -0.37 18.72 -6.20
C LYS A 13 -0.49 17.20 -6.28
N MET A 14 -0.42 16.65 -7.48
CA MET A 14 -0.49 15.20 -7.68
C MET A 14 0.67 14.50 -7.00
N ARG A 15 1.87 15.08 -7.14
CA ARG A 15 3.06 14.54 -6.50
C ARG A 15 2.91 14.56 -4.97
N ASP A 16 2.44 15.68 -4.41
CA ASP A 16 2.26 15.81 -2.98
C ASP A 16 1.25 14.80 -2.45
N GLN A 17 0.16 14.60 -3.17
CA GLN A 17 -0.84 13.60 -2.81
C GLN A 17 -0.26 12.20 -2.86
N ALA A 18 0.51 11.89 -3.90
CA ALA A 18 1.15 10.57 -4.03
C ALA A 18 2.09 10.32 -2.85
N MET A 19 2.85 11.35 -2.45
CA MET A 19 3.76 11.22 -1.32
C MET A 19 3.01 11.01 -0.01
N GLN A 20 1.89 11.69 0.18
CA GLN A 20 1.06 11.51 1.37
C GLN A 20 0.50 10.09 1.44
N ILE A 21 0.03 9.57 0.32
CA ILE A 21 -0.49 8.22 0.24
C ILE A 21 0.62 7.22 0.56
N GLN A 22 1.79 7.42 -0.01
CA GLN A 22 2.92 6.54 0.24
C GLN A 22 3.31 6.52 1.72
N LYS A 23 3.36 7.69 2.35
CA LYS A 23 3.66 7.77 3.77
C LYS A 23 2.61 7.06 4.62
N ALA A 24 1.34 7.23 4.26
CA ALA A 24 0.25 6.57 4.97
C ALA A 24 0.36 5.06 4.84
N LEU A 25 0.72 4.55 3.66
CA LEU A 25 0.90 3.12 3.44
C LEU A 25 2.10 2.58 4.22
N GLN A 26 3.19 3.33 4.28
CA GLN A 26 4.36 2.93 5.05
C GLN A 26 4.06 2.82 6.54
N ALA A 27 3.13 3.62 7.03
CA ALA A 27 2.73 3.60 8.43
C ALA A 27 1.77 2.46 8.77
N GLU A 28 1.13 1.86 7.77
CA GLU A 28 0.23 0.74 7.98
C GLU A 28 1.03 -0.53 8.21
N LYS A 29 0.73 -1.21 9.32
CA LYS A 29 1.34 -2.51 9.62
C LYS A 29 0.29 -3.58 9.50
N ILE A 30 0.60 -4.58 8.70
CA ILE A 30 -0.29 -5.69 8.40
C ILE A 30 0.36 -6.94 8.92
N THR A 31 -0.32 -7.65 9.82
CA THR A 31 0.16 -8.91 10.36
C THR A 31 -0.68 -10.04 9.80
N VAL A 32 -0.02 -11.00 9.20
CA VAL A 32 -0.69 -12.18 8.65
C VAL A 32 -0.09 -13.43 9.27
N GLU A 33 -0.94 -14.30 9.77
CA GLU A 33 -0.55 -15.59 10.26
C GLU A 33 -1.27 -16.66 9.44
N LYS A 34 -0.51 -17.56 8.87
CA LYS A 34 -1.07 -18.65 8.07
C LYS A 34 -0.15 -19.86 8.18
N ASN A 35 -0.74 -21.03 8.44
CA ASN A 35 0.00 -22.29 8.57
C ASN A 35 1.13 -22.21 9.61
N GLY A 36 0.96 -21.38 10.63
CA GLY A 36 1.96 -21.22 11.68
C GLY A 36 3.08 -20.25 11.35
N VAL A 37 3.08 -19.67 10.16
CA VAL A 37 4.05 -18.64 9.75
C VAL A 37 3.43 -17.26 10.00
N THR A 38 4.24 -16.33 10.51
CA THR A 38 3.79 -14.97 10.77
C THR A 38 4.63 -14.00 9.96
N ILE A 39 3.97 -13.13 9.21
CA ILE A 39 4.63 -12.08 8.43
C ILE A 39 4.01 -10.74 8.79
N VAL A 40 4.88 -9.76 9.06
CA VAL A 40 4.46 -8.37 9.24
C VAL A 40 4.95 -7.58 8.04
N MET A 41 4.04 -6.90 7.39
CA MET A 41 4.29 -6.17 6.14
C MET A 41 3.67 -4.78 6.24
N THR A 42 4.26 -3.82 5.54
CA THR A 42 3.64 -2.49 5.44
C THR A 42 2.64 -2.46 4.30
N GLY A 43 1.82 -1.40 4.28
CA GLY A 43 0.85 -1.21 3.21
C GLY A 43 1.49 -0.99 1.85
N ASP A 44 2.76 -0.57 1.82
CA ASP A 44 3.52 -0.43 0.58
C ASP A 44 4.34 -1.69 0.25
N GLN A 45 3.97 -2.83 0.86
CA GLN A 45 4.49 -4.16 0.53
C GLN A 45 5.95 -4.35 0.91
N LYS A 46 6.39 -3.74 1.99
CA LYS A 46 7.71 -4.02 2.56
C LYS A 46 7.55 -4.98 3.73
N VAL A 47 8.31 -6.07 3.72
CA VAL A 47 8.30 -7.02 4.82
C VAL A 47 9.11 -6.43 5.97
N ILE A 48 8.48 -6.30 7.13
CA ILE A 48 9.14 -5.82 8.34
C ILE A 48 9.77 -6.99 9.08
N SER A 49 9.04 -8.10 9.20
CA SER A 49 9.52 -9.28 9.90
C SER A 49 8.85 -10.52 9.34
N LEU A 50 9.53 -11.63 9.50
CA LEU A 50 9.04 -12.93 9.10
C LEU A 50 9.47 -13.94 10.16
N ASP A 51 8.51 -14.69 10.67
CA ASP A 51 8.77 -15.79 11.59
C ASP A 51 8.22 -17.07 10.96
N SER A 52 9.12 -17.90 10.47
CA SER A 52 8.75 -19.15 9.83
C SER A 52 8.34 -20.23 10.84
N ASN A 53 8.74 -20.06 12.08
CA ASN A 53 8.40 -20.99 13.17
C ASN A 53 8.70 -22.44 12.83
N GLY A 54 9.80 -22.67 12.12
CA GLY A 54 10.22 -24.03 11.71
C GLY A 54 9.37 -24.66 10.63
N LYS A 55 8.50 -23.90 10.00
CA LYS A 55 7.61 -24.43 8.96
C LYS A 55 8.34 -24.53 7.63
N SER A 56 7.74 -25.25 6.69
CA SER A 56 8.32 -25.50 5.38
C SER A 56 8.36 -24.21 4.54
N ASP A 57 9.23 -24.22 3.53
CA ASP A 57 9.29 -23.10 2.58
C ASP A 57 7.95 -22.86 1.92
N ASN A 58 7.20 -23.93 1.62
CA ASN A 58 5.90 -23.82 1.00
C ASN A 58 4.91 -23.09 1.92
N ASP A 59 4.97 -23.37 3.22
CA ASP A 59 4.14 -22.66 4.20
C ASP A 59 4.49 -21.18 4.23
N VAL A 60 5.79 -20.84 4.15
CA VAL A 60 6.25 -19.46 4.10
C VAL A 60 5.73 -18.76 2.86
N VAL A 61 5.82 -19.42 1.70
CA VAL A 61 5.30 -18.88 0.44
C VAL A 61 3.81 -18.58 0.53
N ASN A 62 3.05 -19.51 1.07
CA ASN A 62 1.60 -19.33 1.20
C ASN A 62 1.27 -18.15 2.12
N CYS A 63 1.98 -18.02 3.24
CA CYS A 63 1.78 -16.89 4.14
C CYS A 63 2.17 -15.58 3.48
N PHE A 64 3.28 -15.57 2.75
CA PHE A 64 3.74 -14.38 2.05
C PHE A 64 2.72 -13.91 1.01
N ASN A 65 2.17 -14.84 0.23
CA ASN A 65 1.17 -14.50 -0.77
C ASN A 65 -0.09 -13.93 -0.11
N GLU A 66 -0.47 -14.47 1.02
CA GLU A 66 -1.60 -13.93 1.77
C GLU A 66 -1.29 -12.52 2.29
N ALA A 67 -0.07 -12.29 2.75
CA ALA A 67 0.36 -10.97 3.23
C ALA A 67 0.33 -9.95 2.10
N VAL A 68 0.79 -10.32 0.91
CA VAL A 68 0.74 -9.45 -0.28
C VAL A 68 -0.70 -9.09 -0.60
N LYS A 69 -1.59 -10.08 -0.61
CA LYS A 69 -3.01 -9.85 -0.87
C LYS A 69 -3.61 -8.88 0.13
N LYS A 70 -3.32 -9.08 1.42
CA LYS A 70 -3.79 -8.19 2.48
C LYS A 70 -3.26 -6.77 2.31
N SER A 71 -1.99 -6.64 1.97
CA SER A 71 -1.40 -5.31 1.77
C SER A 71 -2.05 -4.59 0.60
N GLN A 72 -2.40 -5.30 -0.46
CA GLN A 72 -3.12 -4.73 -1.59
C GLN A 72 -4.52 -4.27 -1.19
N GLU A 73 -5.21 -5.05 -0.38
CA GLU A 73 -6.54 -4.69 0.13
C GLU A 73 -6.46 -3.44 1.01
N VAL A 74 -5.47 -3.39 1.89
CA VAL A 74 -5.27 -2.24 2.77
C VAL A 74 -4.92 -1.00 1.95
N ALA A 75 -4.06 -1.16 0.94
CA ALA A 75 -3.69 -0.04 0.06
C ALA A 75 -4.91 0.50 -0.69
N ALA A 76 -5.74 -0.38 -1.22
CA ALA A 76 -6.95 0.02 -1.93
C ALA A 76 -7.91 0.75 -0.99
N LYS A 77 -8.06 0.26 0.24
CA LYS A 77 -8.93 0.89 1.22
C LYS A 77 -8.40 2.28 1.62
N LYS A 78 -7.09 2.38 1.81
CA LYS A 78 -6.46 3.66 2.17
C LYS A 78 -6.61 4.67 1.04
N LEU A 79 -6.41 4.24 -0.20
CA LEU A 79 -6.62 5.09 -1.37
C LEU A 79 -8.06 5.60 -1.42
N ALA A 80 -9.03 4.72 -1.15
CA ALA A 80 -10.43 5.11 -1.14
C ALA A 80 -10.73 6.14 -0.05
N GLN A 81 -10.14 5.96 1.13
CA GLN A 81 -10.33 6.88 2.25
C GLN A 81 -9.71 8.25 1.99
N MET A 82 -8.55 8.26 1.35
CA MET A 82 -7.83 9.51 1.03
C MET A 82 -8.26 10.05 -0.31
N GLY A 83 -9.12 9.35 -0.99
CA GLY A 83 -9.33 9.44 -2.41
C GLY A 83 -10.30 10.49 -2.89
N GLY A 84 -10.85 11.32 -2.00
CA GLY A 84 -11.70 12.40 -2.50
C GLY A 84 -11.01 13.20 -3.58
N GLY A 85 -9.74 13.55 -3.36
CA GLY A 85 -8.93 14.23 -4.34
C GLY A 85 -8.57 13.36 -5.53
N LEU A 86 -8.22 12.09 -5.27
CA LEU A 86 -7.88 11.17 -6.34
C LEU A 86 -9.09 10.80 -7.18
N GLY A 87 -10.26 10.66 -6.54
CA GLY A 87 -11.48 10.42 -7.27
C GLY A 87 -11.76 11.49 -8.28
N GLY A 88 -11.53 12.74 -7.88
CA GLY A 88 -11.67 13.88 -8.80
C GLY A 88 -10.65 13.85 -9.92
N LEU A 89 -9.40 13.45 -9.61
CA LEU A 89 -8.35 13.34 -10.62
C LEU A 89 -8.65 12.25 -11.63
N LEU A 90 -9.33 11.20 -11.23
CA LEU A 90 -9.67 10.11 -12.12
C LEU A 90 -10.95 10.38 -12.93
N GLY A 91 -11.45 11.58 -12.88
CA GLY A 91 -12.53 11.99 -13.77
C GLY A 91 -13.92 11.62 -13.30
N LYS A 92 -14.09 11.45 -12.05
CA LYS A 92 -15.43 11.12 -11.55
C LYS A 92 -15.99 12.20 -10.73
#